data_8e75a4c4fd425a3c83a4cfd0d9b398df
#
_entry.id   8e75a4c4fd425a3c83a4cfd0d9b398df
#
_cell.length_a   1.000
_cell.length_b   1.000
_cell.length_c   1.000
_cell.angle_alpha   90.00
_cell.angle_beta   90.00
_cell.angle_gamma   90.00
#
_symmetry.space_group_name_H-M   'P 1'
#
loop_
_entity.id
_entity.type
_entity.pdbx_description
1 polymer ?
#
loop_
_entity_poly.entity_id
_entity_poly.type
_entity_poly.pdbx_seq_one_letter_code
_entity_poly.pdbx_strand_id
1 'polypeptide(L)' 'MPFYRNAYKLSNRETEVMRLVVLGKSNQEIADELFLAVGTIKTHIHNILVKTEQQNRTT' A
#
# COMPACT_ATOMS: atom_id res chain seq x y z
N MET A 1 0.84 -13.41 -12.40
CA MET A 1 -0.03 -12.41 -13.00
C MET A 1 -0.25 -11.25 -12.07
N PRO A 2 0.25 -10.11 -12.39
CA PRO A 2 0.14 -8.97 -11.49
C PRO A 2 -1.10 -8.11 -11.71
N PHE A 3 -2.23 -8.71 -11.87
CA PHE A 3 -3.36 -7.88 -12.12
C PHE A 3 -3.91 -7.18 -10.92
N TYR A 4 -3.50 -7.52 -9.72
CA TYR A 4 -3.94 -6.77 -8.56
C TYR A 4 -3.56 -5.32 -8.66
N ARG A 5 -2.32 -5.07 -9.06
CA ARG A 5 -1.81 -3.71 -9.16
C ARG A 5 -2.63 -2.92 -10.14
N ASN A 6 -2.94 -3.54 -11.27
CA ASN A 6 -3.73 -2.88 -12.30
C ASN A 6 -5.14 -2.61 -11.82
N ALA A 7 -5.70 -3.55 -11.07
CA ALA A 7 -7.07 -3.40 -10.58
C ALA A 7 -7.22 -2.19 -9.69
N TYR A 8 -6.23 -1.93 -8.83
CA TYR A 8 -6.28 -0.80 -7.90
C TYR A 8 -5.41 0.36 -8.32
N LYS A 9 -4.68 0.20 -9.41
CA LYS A 9 -3.80 1.25 -9.94
C LYS A 9 -2.81 1.74 -8.93
N LEU A 10 -2.24 0.83 -8.17
CA LEU A 10 -1.24 1.16 -7.18
C LEU A 10 0.12 1.39 -7.85
N SER A 11 0.89 2.32 -7.30
CA SER A 11 2.27 2.52 -7.73
C SER A 11 3.13 1.35 -7.25
N ASN A 12 4.36 1.28 -7.75
CA ASN A 12 5.28 0.24 -7.31
C ASN A 12 5.52 0.32 -5.81
N ARG A 13 5.72 1.51 -5.28
CA ARG A 13 5.96 1.69 -3.86
C ARG A 13 4.74 1.30 -3.04
N GLU A 14 3.56 1.70 -3.50
CA GLU A 14 2.33 1.33 -2.81
C GLU A 14 2.15 -0.17 -2.79
N THR A 15 2.50 -0.84 -3.89
CA THR A 15 2.42 -2.30 -3.96
C THR A 15 3.35 -2.94 -2.95
N GLU A 16 4.57 -2.42 -2.80
CA GLU A 16 5.52 -2.93 -1.82
C GLU A 16 4.98 -2.77 -0.40
N VAL A 17 4.43 -1.61 -0.11
CA VAL A 17 3.87 -1.35 1.22
C VAL A 17 2.72 -2.31 1.50
N MET A 18 1.83 -2.48 0.54
CA MET A 18 0.70 -3.39 0.71
C MET A 18 1.16 -4.81 0.98
N ARG A 19 2.17 -5.26 0.27
CA ARG A 19 2.70 -6.60 0.46
C ARG A 19 3.18 -6.80 1.90
N LEU A 20 3.89 -5.82 2.43
CA LEU A 20 4.41 -5.92 3.78
C LEU A 20 3.30 -5.84 4.82
N VAL A 21 2.26 -5.05 4.54
CA VAL A 21 1.09 -5.00 5.41
C VAL A 21 0.42 -6.38 5.49
N VAL A 22 0.26 -7.02 4.34
CA VAL A 22 -0.36 -8.34 4.27
C VAL A 22 0.46 -9.37 5.04
N LEU A 23 1.78 -9.21 5.04
CA LEU A 23 2.67 -10.10 5.79
C LEU A 23 2.62 -9.87 7.30
N GLY A 24 1.87 -8.87 7.75
CA GLY A 24 1.72 -8.61 9.17
C GLY A 24 2.78 -7.69 9.76
N LYS A 25 3.53 -7.00 8.92
CA LYS A 25 4.54 -6.06 9.40
C LYS A 25 3.90 -4.81 9.99
N SER A 26 4.50 -4.28 11.03
CA SER A 26 4.05 -3.01 11.58
C SER A 26 4.55 -1.85 10.71
N ASN A 27 3.95 -0.67 10.90
CA ASN A 27 4.39 0.51 10.16
C ASN A 27 5.87 0.78 10.36
N GLN A 28 6.36 0.61 11.59
CA GLN A 28 7.76 0.82 11.88
C GLN A 28 8.63 -0.18 11.12
N GLU A 29 8.23 -1.44 11.10
CA GLU A 29 8.98 -2.46 10.40
C GLU A 29 9.02 -2.20 8.90
N ILE A 30 7.89 -1.77 8.34
CA ILE A 30 7.83 -1.44 6.92
C ILE A 30 8.74 -0.26 6.61
N ALA A 31 8.68 0.76 7.45
CA ALA A 31 9.53 1.93 7.27
C ALA A 31 10.99 1.55 7.29
N ASP A 32 11.37 0.69 8.22
CA ASP A 32 12.76 0.25 8.33
C ASP A 32 13.19 -0.53 7.09
N GLU A 33 12.35 -1.42 6.60
CA GLU A 33 12.69 -2.22 5.44
C GLU A 33 12.83 -1.39 4.17
N LEU A 34 12.00 -0.37 4.03
CA LEU A 34 11.99 0.45 2.83
C LEU A 34 12.83 1.72 2.97
N PHE A 35 13.47 1.90 4.13
CA PHE A 35 14.29 3.07 4.40
C PHE A 35 13.49 4.36 4.27
N LEU A 36 12.27 4.35 4.82
CA LEU A 36 11.37 5.49 4.78
C LEU A 36 10.95 5.86 6.20
N ALA A 37 10.41 7.05 6.36
CA ALA A 37 9.86 7.46 7.64
C ALA A 37 8.49 6.80 7.86
N VAL A 38 8.13 6.59 9.13
CA VAL A 38 6.84 6.01 9.47
C VAL A 38 5.69 6.86 8.93
N GLY A 39 5.85 8.20 8.98
CA GLY A 39 4.82 9.09 8.43
C GLY A 39 4.59 8.85 6.96
N THR A 40 5.66 8.56 6.21
CA THR A 40 5.54 8.26 4.79
C THR A 40 4.77 6.96 4.58
N ILE A 41 5.02 5.96 5.43
CA ILE A 41 4.30 4.70 5.35
C ILE A 41 2.81 4.92 5.59
N LYS A 42 2.47 5.71 6.60
CA LYS A 42 1.08 6.02 6.88
C LYS A 42 0.39 6.68 5.69
N THR A 43 1.11 7.58 5.03
CA THR A 43 0.58 8.25 3.84
C THR A 43 0.34 7.24 2.72
N HIS A 44 1.28 6.34 2.49
CA HIS A 44 1.10 5.30 1.47
C HIS A 44 -0.11 4.43 1.78
N ILE A 45 -0.25 4.02 3.03
CA ILE A 45 -1.39 3.18 3.42
C ILE A 45 -2.69 3.92 3.22
N HIS A 46 -2.73 5.19 3.60
CA HIS A 46 -3.91 6.01 3.40
C HIS A 46 -4.30 6.06 1.92
N ASN A 47 -3.32 6.31 1.06
CA ASN A 47 -3.58 6.40 -0.37
C ASN A 47 -4.08 5.07 -0.93
N ILE A 48 -3.51 3.97 -0.46
CA ILE A 48 -3.95 2.65 -0.87
C ILE A 48 -5.41 2.44 -0.50
N LEU A 49 -5.78 2.78 0.73
CA LEU A 49 -7.15 2.62 1.19
C LEU A 49 -8.12 3.45 0.37
N VAL A 50 -7.75 4.70 0.07
CA VAL A 50 -8.60 5.56 -0.74
C VAL A 50 -8.81 4.94 -2.11
N LYS A 51 -7.74 4.45 -2.74
CA LYS A 51 -7.83 3.87 -4.07
C LYS A 51 -8.71 2.62 -4.08
N THR A 52 -8.56 1.78 -3.08
CA THR A 52 -9.36 0.55 -3.03
C THR A 52 -10.82 0.86 -2.74
N GLU A 53 -11.09 1.85 -1.92
CA GLU A 53 -12.47 2.28 -1.67
C GLU A 53 -13.12 2.81 -2.93
N GLN A 54 -12.40 3.62 -3.69
CA GLN A 54 -12.92 4.15 -4.94
C GLN A 54 -13.24 3.02 -5.92
N GLN A 55 -12.40 2.02 -5.96
CA GLN A 55 -12.61 0.89 -6.82
C GLN A 55 -13.90 0.16 -6.44
N ASN A 56 -14.14 -0.01 -5.16
CA ASN A 56 -15.35 -0.65 -4.69
C ASN A 56 -16.59 0.17 -5.01
N ARG A 57 -16.47 1.48 -4.99
CA ARG A 57 -17.61 2.34 -5.24
C ARG A 57 -18.08 2.36 -6.67
N THR A 58 -17.19 2.03 -7.58
CA THR A 58 -17.55 2.09 -8.98
C THR A 58 -18.40 0.92 -9.43
N THR A 59 -18.61 -0.04 -8.60
CA THR A 59 -19.48 -1.16 -8.98
C THR A 59 -20.99 -0.84 -8.77
#